data_fbf0c6a04a4f2d205aa31a41d210b431
#
_entry.id   fbf0c6a04a4f2d205aa31a41d210b431
#
_cell.length_a   1.000
_cell.length_b   1.000
_cell.length_c   1.000
_cell.angle_alpha   90.00
_cell.angle_beta   90.00
_cell.angle_gamma   90.00
#
_symmetry.space_group_name_H-M   'P 1'
#
loop_
_entity.id
_entity.type
_entity.pdbx_description
1 polymer ?
#
loop_
_entity_poly.entity_id
_entity_poly.type
_entity_poly.pdbx_seq_one_letter_code
_entity_poly.pdbx_strand_id
1 'polypeptide(L)'
;VPAKPRRKSPALWPRILLLAVLTVAAWLSWVVIIPVDLPQSPYKLTIGPNRTLGQVARSLADEGIIRNRNIMMLLGRAQGMDRKIKAGLYQFNGSVSMWNILQRLADGHPDEASLTVIEGWNFRQLRQAIDRNPDIVHEARDWSDAQLLQQLGLNDIRPEGLFFPSTYLFTPGSSDLELYRRAYATMQQKLEAAWAARKPDLPYHTPYELLIMASLVEKETSLDADRPLVAAVFVNRLNKGMRLQTDPSVIYGMGTAYQGNISKADLRRDTPYNTYTRNGLTPTPISLPGQAALEAAANPANSSALYFVAKGDGSSYFSETLEQHNQAVRKYILKKGSND
;
A
#
# COMPACT_ATOMS: atom_id res chain seq x y z
N VAL A 1 -40.25 59.19 -69.29
CA VAL A 1 -40.63 58.38 -68.10
C VAL A 1 -39.41 57.67 -67.64
N PRO A 2 -38.85 57.93 -66.46
CA PRO A 2 -37.63 57.27 -65.96
C PRO A 2 -38.05 55.84 -65.56
N ALA A 3 -37.19 54.84 -66.01
CA ALA A 3 -37.37 53.44 -65.68
C ALA A 3 -37.05 53.19 -64.18
N LYS A 4 -37.98 52.55 -63.45
CA LYS A 4 -37.78 52.13 -62.07
C LYS A 4 -36.60 51.14 -61.95
N PRO A 5 -35.65 51.37 -61.02
CA PRO A 5 -34.57 50.40 -60.84
C PRO A 5 -35.12 49.06 -60.38
N ARG A 6 -34.79 47.97 -61.09
CA ARG A 6 -35.07 46.59 -60.68
C ARG A 6 -34.38 46.32 -59.35
N ARG A 7 -35.12 46.20 -58.24
CA ARG A 7 -34.64 45.69 -56.98
C ARG A 7 -34.10 44.26 -57.21
N LYS A 8 -32.78 44.11 -57.16
CA LYS A 8 -32.15 42.81 -57.13
C LYS A 8 -32.67 42.08 -55.89
N SER A 9 -33.32 40.94 -56.09
CA SER A 9 -33.71 40.08 -54.98
C SER A 9 -32.50 39.69 -54.16
N PRO A 10 -32.55 39.75 -52.83
CA PRO A 10 -31.41 39.41 -52.00
C PRO A 10 -31.00 37.95 -52.31
N ALA A 11 -29.75 37.76 -52.62
CA ALA A 11 -29.20 36.46 -52.97
C ALA A 11 -29.54 35.45 -51.87
N LEU A 12 -30.20 34.34 -52.18
CA LEU A 12 -30.63 33.30 -51.22
C LEU A 12 -29.45 32.46 -50.69
N TRP A 13 -28.33 32.44 -51.45
CA TRP A 13 -27.19 31.60 -51.11
C TRP A 13 -26.50 31.95 -49.78
N PRO A 14 -26.34 33.20 -49.33
CA PRO A 14 -25.75 33.46 -48.02
C PRO A 14 -26.63 32.98 -46.84
N ARG A 15 -27.95 33.01 -47.01
CA ARG A 15 -28.90 32.46 -46.01
C ARG A 15 -28.81 30.94 -45.91
N ILE A 16 -28.67 30.23 -47.07
CA ILE A 16 -28.49 28.79 -47.12
C ILE A 16 -27.14 28.40 -46.48
N LEU A 17 -26.07 29.14 -46.78
CA LEU A 17 -24.73 28.94 -46.20
C LEU A 17 -24.78 29.14 -44.68
N LEU A 18 -25.45 30.21 -44.20
CA LEU A 18 -25.59 30.46 -42.77
C LEU A 18 -26.36 29.33 -42.07
N LEU A 19 -27.47 28.87 -42.66
CA LEU A 19 -28.24 27.73 -42.14
C LEU A 19 -27.37 26.46 -42.10
N ALA A 20 -26.62 26.15 -43.13
CA ALA A 20 -25.74 25.00 -43.17
C ALA A 20 -24.65 25.08 -42.06
N VAL A 21 -24.03 26.27 -41.87
CA VAL A 21 -23.04 26.49 -40.79
C VAL A 21 -23.69 26.30 -39.42
N LEU A 22 -24.86 26.86 -39.18
CA LEU A 22 -25.57 26.72 -37.92
C LEU A 22 -25.97 25.26 -37.64
N THR A 23 -26.40 24.53 -38.66
CA THR A 23 -26.74 23.10 -38.53
C THR A 23 -25.50 22.26 -38.20
N VAL A 24 -24.35 22.50 -38.85
CA VAL A 24 -23.10 21.82 -38.55
C VAL A 24 -22.61 22.17 -37.15
N ALA A 25 -22.70 23.44 -36.75
CA ALA A 25 -22.31 23.89 -35.39
C ALA A 25 -23.20 23.25 -34.33
N ALA A 26 -24.51 23.20 -34.54
CA ALA A 26 -25.45 22.52 -33.63
C ALA A 26 -25.18 21.01 -33.52
N TRP A 27 -24.88 20.35 -34.63
CA TRP A 27 -24.51 18.94 -34.66
C TRP A 27 -23.20 18.67 -33.95
N LEU A 28 -22.15 19.48 -34.19
CA LEU A 28 -20.89 19.38 -33.49
C LEU A 28 -21.06 19.60 -31.98
N SER A 29 -21.83 20.60 -31.60
CA SER A 29 -22.14 20.84 -30.18
C SER A 29 -22.86 19.64 -29.54
N TRP A 30 -23.80 19.04 -30.25
CA TRP A 30 -24.50 17.83 -29.79
C TRP A 30 -23.53 16.66 -29.61
N VAL A 31 -22.58 16.44 -30.51
CA VAL A 31 -21.63 15.36 -30.45
C VAL A 31 -20.59 15.55 -29.32
N VAL A 32 -20.13 16.79 -29.12
CA VAL A 32 -18.95 17.08 -28.29
C VAL A 32 -19.32 17.51 -26.88
N ILE A 33 -20.34 18.33 -26.71
CA ILE A 33 -20.64 19.01 -25.45
C ILE A 33 -21.79 18.35 -24.69
N ILE A 34 -22.81 17.85 -25.39
CA ILE A 34 -23.97 17.26 -24.72
C ILE A 34 -23.56 15.92 -24.08
N PRO A 35 -23.74 15.78 -22.75
CA PRO A 35 -23.37 14.58 -22.05
C PRO A 35 -24.12 13.33 -22.53
N VAL A 36 -23.50 12.17 -22.34
CA VAL A 36 -24.09 10.85 -22.51
C VAL A 36 -24.19 10.19 -21.15
N ASP A 37 -25.29 9.53 -20.86
CA ASP A 37 -25.45 8.76 -19.65
C ASP A 37 -24.54 7.54 -19.70
N LEU A 38 -23.81 7.31 -18.61
CA LEU A 38 -22.89 6.20 -18.49
C LEU A 38 -23.64 4.90 -18.19
N PRO A 39 -23.22 3.76 -18.76
CA PRO A 39 -23.87 2.46 -18.55
C PRO A 39 -23.79 1.99 -17.09
N GLN A 40 -22.82 2.51 -16.34
CA GLN A 40 -22.65 2.32 -14.90
C GLN A 40 -22.02 3.56 -14.25
N SER A 41 -22.31 3.81 -12.99
CA SER A 41 -21.72 4.92 -12.23
C SER A 41 -21.15 4.40 -10.90
N PRO A 42 -19.82 4.53 -10.64
CA PRO A 42 -18.81 5.14 -11.51
C PRO A 42 -18.46 4.27 -12.74
N TYR A 43 -18.27 4.91 -13.90
CA TYR A 43 -17.69 4.28 -15.07
C TYR A 43 -16.16 4.34 -14.97
N LYS A 44 -15.51 3.17 -15.09
CA LYS A 44 -14.05 3.02 -14.94
C LYS A 44 -13.40 2.79 -16.31
N LEU A 45 -12.70 3.81 -16.81
CA LEU A 45 -11.89 3.73 -18.04
C LEU A 45 -10.44 3.43 -17.69
N THR A 46 -9.96 2.22 -17.96
CA THR A 46 -8.56 1.84 -17.76
C THR A 46 -7.78 2.03 -19.07
N ILE A 47 -6.75 2.87 -19.03
CA ILE A 47 -5.83 3.11 -20.13
C ILE A 47 -4.50 2.42 -19.81
N GLY A 48 -4.20 1.35 -20.56
CA GLY A 48 -2.92 0.63 -20.43
C GLY A 48 -1.74 1.47 -20.96
N PRO A 49 -0.49 1.07 -20.61
CA PRO A 49 0.71 1.72 -21.13
C PRO A 49 0.74 1.68 -22.66
N ASN A 50 1.26 2.76 -23.25
CA ASN A 50 1.42 2.92 -24.71
C ASN A 50 0.11 2.92 -25.53
N ARG A 51 -1.06 3.05 -24.94
CA ARG A 51 -2.31 3.20 -25.69
C ARG A 51 -2.41 4.58 -26.33
N THR A 52 -2.78 4.59 -27.61
CA THR A 52 -3.00 5.83 -28.38
C THR A 52 -4.40 6.39 -28.18
N LEU A 53 -4.59 7.70 -28.38
CA LEU A 53 -5.91 8.34 -28.37
C LEU A 53 -6.91 7.64 -29.30
N GLY A 54 -6.45 7.16 -30.47
CA GLY A 54 -7.31 6.46 -31.42
C GLY A 54 -7.85 5.12 -30.90
N GLN A 55 -7.06 4.38 -30.12
CA GLN A 55 -7.49 3.15 -29.46
C GLN A 55 -8.50 3.44 -28.33
N VAL A 56 -8.23 4.47 -27.52
CA VAL A 56 -9.14 4.92 -26.47
C VAL A 56 -10.48 5.39 -27.04
N ALA A 57 -10.43 6.24 -28.10
CA ALA A 57 -11.64 6.73 -28.78
C ALA A 57 -12.47 5.59 -29.40
N ARG A 58 -11.81 4.52 -29.89
CA ARG A 58 -12.50 3.34 -30.38
C ARG A 58 -13.24 2.61 -29.27
N SER A 59 -12.56 2.25 -28.18
CA SER A 59 -13.17 1.58 -27.03
C SER A 59 -14.39 2.37 -26.51
N LEU A 60 -14.22 3.69 -26.31
CA LEU A 60 -15.32 4.56 -25.83
C LEU A 60 -16.52 4.62 -26.80
N ALA A 61 -16.27 4.58 -28.11
CA ALA A 61 -17.32 4.56 -29.10
C ALA A 61 -18.05 3.20 -29.16
N ASP A 62 -17.29 2.11 -29.07
CA ASP A 62 -17.83 0.73 -29.07
C ASP A 62 -18.71 0.47 -27.83
N GLU A 63 -18.38 1.12 -26.70
CA GLU A 63 -19.16 1.08 -25.45
C GLU A 63 -20.29 2.14 -25.39
N GLY A 64 -20.45 2.96 -26.45
CA GLY A 64 -21.51 3.98 -26.52
C GLY A 64 -21.29 5.23 -25.65
N ILE A 65 -20.10 5.39 -25.05
CA ILE A 65 -19.73 6.52 -24.16
C ILE A 65 -19.55 7.81 -24.95
N ILE A 66 -19.06 7.70 -26.19
CA ILE A 66 -18.95 8.82 -27.11
C ILE A 66 -19.69 8.54 -28.43
N ARG A 67 -20.27 9.59 -29.01
CA ARG A 67 -21.07 9.49 -30.23
C ARG A 67 -20.25 9.31 -31.51
N ASN A 68 -19.00 9.81 -31.53
CA ASN A 68 -18.17 9.78 -32.75
C ASN A 68 -16.67 9.78 -32.43
N ARG A 69 -15.99 8.66 -32.70
CA ARG A 69 -14.55 8.47 -32.47
C ARG A 69 -13.66 9.41 -33.30
N ASN A 70 -14.09 9.69 -34.56
CA ASN A 70 -13.27 10.49 -35.47
C ASN A 70 -13.23 11.95 -35.02
N ILE A 71 -14.34 12.49 -34.49
CA ILE A 71 -14.40 13.82 -33.91
C ILE A 71 -13.52 13.89 -32.67
N MET A 72 -13.59 12.87 -31.79
CA MET A 72 -12.71 12.83 -30.62
C MET A 72 -11.23 12.82 -31.00
N MET A 73 -10.84 12.05 -32.01
CA MET A 73 -9.44 12.02 -32.50
C MET A 73 -9.02 13.35 -33.10
N LEU A 74 -9.91 13.99 -33.91
CA LEU A 74 -9.62 15.29 -34.55
C LEU A 74 -9.42 16.39 -33.51
N LEU A 75 -10.32 16.48 -32.53
CA LEU A 75 -10.24 17.46 -31.45
C LEU A 75 -9.00 17.24 -30.57
N GLY A 76 -8.73 16.01 -30.20
CA GLY A 76 -7.56 15.69 -29.40
C GLY A 76 -6.25 16.01 -30.09
N ARG A 77 -6.13 15.74 -31.39
CA ARG A 77 -4.96 16.12 -32.20
C ARG A 77 -4.82 17.62 -32.39
N ALA A 78 -5.92 18.31 -32.68
CA ALA A 78 -5.89 19.76 -32.85
C ALA A 78 -5.42 20.51 -31.61
N GLN A 79 -5.63 19.94 -30.44
CA GLN A 79 -5.22 20.50 -29.13
C GLN A 79 -3.92 19.87 -28.58
N GLY A 80 -3.28 18.97 -29.34
CA GLY A 80 -2.05 18.28 -28.90
C GLY A 80 -2.26 17.36 -27.66
N MET A 81 -3.51 16.93 -27.43
CA MET A 81 -3.87 16.07 -26.28
C MET A 81 -3.43 14.61 -26.49
N ASP A 82 -3.26 14.19 -27.73
CA ASP A 82 -2.81 12.84 -28.11
C ASP A 82 -1.45 12.43 -27.50
N ARG A 83 -0.63 13.42 -27.15
CA ARG A 83 0.70 13.23 -26.51
C ARG A 83 0.67 13.37 -24.99
N LYS A 84 -0.46 13.76 -24.41
CA LYS A 84 -0.59 14.04 -22.97
C LYS A 84 -1.31 12.94 -22.20
N ILE A 85 -1.96 12.02 -22.91
CA ILE A 85 -2.71 10.94 -22.26
C ILE A 85 -1.75 10.03 -21.51
N LYS A 86 -1.98 9.89 -20.20
CA LYS A 86 -1.23 8.97 -19.35
C LYS A 86 -2.00 7.66 -19.16
N ALA A 87 -1.25 6.57 -19.02
CA ALA A 87 -1.82 5.30 -18.58
C ALA A 87 -2.40 5.45 -17.18
N GLY A 88 -3.50 4.75 -16.91
CA GLY A 88 -4.13 4.78 -15.60
C GLY A 88 -5.62 4.56 -15.63
N LEU A 89 -6.24 4.58 -14.45
CA LEU A 89 -7.67 4.56 -14.27
C LEU A 89 -8.23 5.98 -14.26
N TYR A 90 -9.30 6.19 -15.02
CA TYR A 90 -10.07 7.42 -15.01
C TYR A 90 -11.51 7.07 -14.66
N GLN A 91 -12.02 7.61 -13.55
CA GLN A 91 -13.40 7.40 -13.11
C GLN A 91 -14.27 8.57 -13.52
N PHE A 92 -15.45 8.25 -14.03
CA PHE A 92 -16.45 9.23 -14.40
C PHE A 92 -17.77 8.89 -13.70
N ASN A 93 -18.42 9.90 -13.12
CA ASN A 93 -19.68 9.75 -12.40
C ASN A 93 -20.83 10.42 -13.17
N GLY A 94 -21.99 9.77 -13.18
CA GLY A 94 -23.18 10.31 -13.83
C GLY A 94 -23.10 10.35 -15.34
N SER A 95 -23.51 11.45 -15.98
CA SER A 95 -23.39 11.67 -17.41
C SER A 95 -22.12 12.45 -17.76
N VAL A 96 -21.50 12.15 -18.91
CA VAL A 96 -20.22 12.74 -19.31
C VAL A 96 -20.23 13.15 -20.77
N SER A 97 -19.64 14.32 -21.11
CA SER A 97 -19.45 14.76 -22.48
C SER A 97 -18.10 14.29 -23.04
N MET A 98 -18.01 14.16 -24.37
CA MET A 98 -16.74 13.87 -25.05
C MET A 98 -15.66 14.89 -24.68
N TRP A 99 -16.04 16.17 -24.54
CA TRP A 99 -15.11 17.22 -24.12
C TRP A 99 -14.55 17.00 -22.73
N ASN A 100 -15.41 16.66 -21.76
CA ASN A 100 -14.97 16.39 -20.39
C ASN A 100 -14.04 15.18 -20.32
N ILE A 101 -14.32 14.13 -21.10
CA ILE A 101 -13.41 12.98 -21.20
C ILE A 101 -12.04 13.43 -21.74
N LEU A 102 -12.02 14.15 -22.87
CA LEU A 102 -10.76 14.64 -23.45
C LEU A 102 -9.96 15.49 -22.48
N GLN A 103 -10.60 16.45 -21.79
CA GLN A 103 -9.92 17.28 -20.80
C GLN A 103 -9.35 16.44 -19.67
N ARG A 104 -10.14 15.55 -19.09
CA ARG A 104 -9.68 14.70 -17.98
C ARG A 104 -8.47 13.84 -18.37
N LEU A 105 -8.49 13.29 -19.60
CA LEU A 105 -7.36 12.53 -20.13
C LEU A 105 -6.13 13.39 -20.41
N ALA A 106 -6.33 14.64 -20.88
CA ALA A 106 -5.26 15.58 -21.19
C ALA A 106 -4.60 16.17 -19.93
N ASP A 107 -5.37 16.35 -18.84
CA ASP A 107 -4.84 16.78 -17.55
C ASP A 107 -3.85 15.73 -17.00
N GLY A 108 -3.95 14.49 -17.47
CA GLY A 108 -2.97 13.44 -17.17
C GLY A 108 -2.86 13.08 -15.69
N HIS A 109 -3.96 13.24 -14.94
CA HIS A 109 -4.07 12.83 -13.54
C HIS A 109 -5.07 11.66 -13.45
N PRO A 110 -4.63 10.42 -13.68
CA PRO A 110 -5.47 9.25 -13.46
C PRO A 110 -5.83 9.15 -11.98
N ASP A 111 -6.96 8.54 -11.70
CA ASP A 111 -7.33 8.23 -10.32
C ASP A 111 -6.37 7.19 -9.77
N GLU A 112 -5.87 7.44 -8.55
CA GLU A 112 -4.96 6.53 -7.88
C GLU A 112 -5.75 5.54 -7.03
N ALA A 113 -5.36 4.29 -7.09
CA ALA A 113 -5.74 3.28 -6.12
C ALA A 113 -4.71 3.22 -4.98
N SER A 114 -5.09 2.64 -3.87
CA SER A 114 -4.19 2.46 -2.75
C SER A 114 -4.23 1.03 -2.20
N LEU A 115 -3.09 0.58 -1.71
CA LEU A 115 -2.94 -0.63 -0.92
C LEU A 115 -2.31 -0.26 0.42
N THR A 116 -3.02 -0.49 1.51
CA THR A 116 -2.49 -0.29 2.85
C THR A 116 -1.92 -1.60 3.39
N VAL A 117 -0.63 -1.60 3.68
CA VAL A 117 0.11 -2.65 4.37
C VAL A 117 0.26 -2.25 5.82
N ILE A 118 -0.31 -3.03 6.73
CA ILE A 118 -0.39 -2.68 8.15
C ILE A 118 0.86 -3.15 8.89
N GLU A 119 1.38 -2.31 9.80
CA GLU A 119 2.48 -2.65 10.69
C GLU A 119 2.18 -3.93 11.50
N GLY A 120 3.18 -4.76 11.70
CA GLY A 120 3.02 -6.04 12.38
C GLY A 120 2.37 -7.17 11.56
N TRP A 121 1.98 -6.94 10.30
CA TRP A 121 1.63 -8.02 9.40
C TRP A 121 2.83 -8.91 9.13
N ASN A 122 2.55 -10.17 8.75
CA ASN A 122 3.56 -11.05 8.18
C ASN A 122 3.51 -11.02 6.64
N PHE A 123 4.53 -11.57 6.01
CA PHE A 123 4.64 -11.59 4.54
C PHE A 123 3.43 -12.26 3.86
N ARG A 124 2.86 -13.32 4.45
CA ARG A 124 1.65 -13.97 3.92
C ARG A 124 0.45 -13.03 3.90
N GLN A 125 0.27 -12.20 4.93
CA GLN A 125 -0.81 -11.20 4.97
C GLN A 125 -0.61 -10.12 3.90
N LEU A 126 0.64 -9.68 3.67
CA LEU A 126 0.98 -8.79 2.57
C LEU A 126 0.60 -9.40 1.21
N ARG A 127 1.01 -10.65 0.95
CA ARG A 127 0.62 -11.35 -0.28
C ARG A 127 -0.87 -11.41 -0.47
N GLN A 128 -1.61 -11.83 0.57
CA GLN A 128 -3.07 -11.91 0.52
C GLN A 128 -3.74 -10.56 0.24
N ALA A 129 -3.20 -9.46 0.78
CA ALA A 129 -3.73 -8.12 0.53
C ALA A 129 -3.51 -7.69 -0.93
N ILE A 130 -2.34 -7.98 -1.49
CA ILE A 130 -2.02 -7.75 -2.91
C ILE A 130 -2.94 -8.61 -3.77
N ASP A 131 -3.01 -9.93 -3.54
CA ASP A 131 -3.77 -10.89 -4.35
C ASP A 131 -5.28 -10.62 -4.36
N ARG A 132 -5.82 -9.97 -3.33
CA ARG A 132 -7.23 -9.59 -3.23
C ARG A 132 -7.56 -8.24 -3.86
N ASN A 133 -6.57 -7.44 -4.19
CA ASN A 133 -6.81 -6.10 -4.72
C ASN A 133 -7.16 -6.19 -6.22
N PRO A 134 -8.38 -5.80 -6.63
CA PRO A 134 -8.84 -5.94 -8.02
C PRO A 134 -8.18 -4.95 -8.99
N ASP A 135 -7.55 -3.91 -8.48
CA ASP A 135 -6.93 -2.86 -9.29
C ASP A 135 -5.47 -3.17 -9.62
N ILE A 136 -4.92 -4.33 -9.15
CA ILE A 136 -3.55 -4.78 -9.37
C ILE A 136 -3.52 -5.87 -10.45
N VAL A 137 -2.53 -5.85 -11.34
CA VAL A 137 -2.21 -6.96 -12.24
C VAL A 137 -1.34 -7.97 -11.47
N HIS A 138 -1.88 -9.17 -11.29
CA HIS A 138 -1.26 -10.22 -10.48
C HIS A 138 -0.35 -11.10 -11.32
N GLU A 139 0.91 -10.72 -11.48
CA GLU A 139 1.93 -11.53 -12.15
C GLU A 139 2.47 -12.64 -11.24
N ALA A 140 2.60 -12.34 -9.94
CA ALA A 140 3.25 -13.23 -8.98
C ALA A 140 2.27 -14.09 -8.14
N ARG A 141 0.96 -14.05 -8.42
CA ARG A 141 -0.06 -14.75 -7.61
C ARG A 141 0.25 -16.23 -7.40
N ASP A 142 0.62 -16.92 -8.46
CA ASP A 142 0.86 -18.37 -8.45
C ASP A 142 2.34 -18.73 -8.22
N TRP A 143 3.20 -17.75 -7.99
CA TRP A 143 4.61 -18.00 -7.73
C TRP A 143 4.84 -18.41 -6.27
N SER A 144 5.83 -19.28 -6.06
CA SER A 144 6.39 -19.51 -4.74
C SER A 144 7.10 -18.23 -4.24
N ASP A 145 7.30 -18.14 -2.91
CA ASP A 145 8.05 -17.05 -2.32
C ASP A 145 9.47 -16.95 -2.88
N ALA A 146 10.10 -18.09 -3.17
CA ALA A 146 11.42 -18.13 -3.78
C ALA A 146 11.44 -17.55 -5.22
N GLN A 147 10.43 -17.87 -6.03
CA GLN A 147 10.30 -17.32 -7.38
C GLN A 147 10.07 -15.81 -7.36
N LEU A 148 9.20 -15.32 -6.46
CA LEU A 148 8.98 -13.89 -6.28
C LEU A 148 10.29 -13.19 -5.90
N LEU A 149 11.00 -13.70 -4.89
CA LEU A 149 12.25 -13.11 -4.44
C LEU A 149 13.32 -13.11 -5.55
N GLN A 150 13.43 -14.18 -6.32
CA GLN A 150 14.34 -14.26 -7.47
C GLN A 150 14.03 -13.16 -8.50
N GLN A 151 12.76 -12.91 -8.82
CA GLN A 151 12.34 -11.84 -9.75
C GLN A 151 12.59 -10.43 -9.19
N LEU A 152 12.67 -10.31 -7.87
CA LEU A 152 13.08 -9.06 -7.21
C LEU A 152 14.61 -8.93 -7.09
N GLY A 153 15.39 -9.92 -7.52
CA GLY A 153 16.85 -9.95 -7.39
C GLY A 153 17.33 -10.32 -5.99
N LEU A 154 16.48 -10.94 -5.18
CA LEU A 154 16.72 -11.29 -3.78
C LEU A 154 16.93 -12.82 -3.68
N ASN A 155 18.15 -13.27 -3.86
CA ASN A 155 18.49 -14.69 -3.76
C ASN A 155 18.86 -15.06 -2.33
N ASP A 156 18.56 -16.31 -1.93
CA ASP A 156 18.99 -16.92 -0.66
C ASP A 156 18.53 -16.20 0.62
N ILE A 157 17.46 -15.39 0.55
CA ILE A 157 16.86 -14.69 1.67
C ILE A 157 15.40 -15.10 1.86
N ARG A 158 14.89 -14.99 3.07
CA ARG A 158 13.46 -15.21 3.37
C ARG A 158 12.71 -13.89 3.30
N PRO A 159 11.45 -13.88 2.83
CA PRO A 159 10.73 -12.62 2.55
C PRO A 159 10.25 -11.88 3.79
N GLU A 160 10.21 -12.56 4.95
CA GLU A 160 9.64 -11.99 6.18
C GLU A 160 10.43 -10.76 6.65
N GLY A 161 9.70 -9.68 6.94
CA GLY A 161 10.26 -8.41 7.40
C GLY A 161 10.81 -7.50 6.30
N LEU A 162 10.98 -7.97 5.06
CA LEU A 162 11.70 -7.23 4.01
C LEU A 162 10.88 -6.11 3.35
N PHE A 163 9.59 -6.02 3.58
CA PHE A 163 8.69 -5.08 2.90
C PHE A 163 8.12 -4.07 3.90
N PHE A 164 8.31 -2.79 3.64
CA PHE A 164 7.90 -1.74 4.59
C PHE A 164 6.38 -1.61 4.64
N PRO A 165 5.77 -1.60 5.84
CA PRO A 165 4.34 -1.33 5.99
C PRO A 165 4.05 0.15 5.75
N SER A 166 3.15 0.43 4.78
CA SER A 166 2.73 1.78 4.41
C SER A 166 1.49 1.74 3.55
N THR A 167 0.90 2.88 3.26
CA THR A 167 -0.09 3.02 2.20
C THR A 167 0.60 3.34 0.87
N TYR A 168 0.51 2.42 -0.07
CA TYR A 168 1.09 2.54 -1.41
C TYR A 168 0.03 3.02 -2.39
N LEU A 169 0.19 4.23 -2.91
CA LEU A 169 -0.59 4.72 -4.03
C LEU A 169 -0.04 4.12 -5.33
N PHE A 170 -0.92 3.70 -6.22
CA PHE A 170 -0.54 3.13 -7.50
C PHE A 170 -1.60 3.41 -8.56
N THR A 171 -1.20 3.38 -9.82
CA THR A 171 -2.11 3.44 -10.94
C THR A 171 -2.79 2.08 -11.11
N PRO A 172 -4.13 1.99 -11.12
CA PRO A 172 -4.82 0.74 -11.41
C PRO A 172 -4.33 0.09 -12.71
N GLY A 173 -4.10 -1.22 -12.65
CA GLY A 173 -3.43 -1.96 -13.71
C GLY A 173 -1.90 -2.00 -13.57
N SER A 174 -1.32 -1.42 -12.51
CA SER A 174 0.09 -1.64 -12.16
C SER A 174 0.33 -3.09 -11.74
N SER A 175 1.53 -3.57 -12.00
CA SER A 175 1.96 -4.91 -11.59
C SER A 175 2.19 -5.00 -10.08
N ASP A 176 1.85 -6.13 -9.49
CA ASP A 176 2.19 -6.48 -8.10
C ASP A 176 3.70 -6.45 -7.85
N LEU A 177 4.52 -6.81 -8.84
CA LEU A 177 5.98 -6.72 -8.75
C LEU A 177 6.48 -5.30 -8.52
N GLU A 178 5.82 -4.29 -9.08
CA GLU A 178 6.15 -2.89 -8.83
C GLU A 178 5.92 -2.53 -7.35
N LEU A 179 4.80 -2.96 -6.79
CA LEU A 179 4.49 -2.72 -5.38
C LEU A 179 5.47 -3.43 -4.45
N TYR A 180 5.81 -4.70 -4.72
CA TYR A 180 6.83 -5.41 -3.97
C TYR A 180 8.19 -4.70 -4.03
N ARG A 181 8.65 -4.26 -5.23
CA ARG A 181 9.91 -3.51 -5.37
C ARG A 181 9.91 -2.22 -4.54
N ARG A 182 8.82 -1.45 -4.60
CA ARG A 182 8.69 -0.20 -3.83
C ARG A 182 8.70 -0.46 -2.33
N ALA A 183 7.94 -1.46 -1.86
CA ALA A 183 7.89 -1.80 -0.45
C ALA A 183 9.25 -2.31 0.07
N TYR A 184 9.96 -3.11 -0.72
CA TYR A 184 11.31 -3.56 -0.41
C TYR A 184 12.30 -2.39 -0.37
N ALA A 185 12.34 -1.55 -1.42
CA ALA A 185 13.24 -0.40 -1.47
C ALA A 185 13.02 0.56 -0.29
N THR A 186 11.76 0.78 0.08
CA THR A 186 11.41 1.60 1.25
C THR A 186 11.95 0.97 2.54
N MET A 187 11.80 -0.36 2.72
CA MET A 187 12.35 -1.03 3.90
C MET A 187 13.87 -0.90 3.95
N GLN A 188 14.57 -1.12 2.83
CA GLN A 188 16.03 -0.98 2.79
C GLN A 188 16.48 0.43 3.20
N GLN A 189 15.84 1.46 2.63
CA GLN A 189 16.15 2.84 2.97
C GLN A 189 15.94 3.14 4.47
N LYS A 190 14.80 2.68 5.03
CA LYS A 190 14.46 2.89 6.44
C LYS A 190 15.40 2.13 7.38
N LEU A 191 15.72 0.90 7.02
CA LEU A 191 16.62 0.04 7.79
C LEU A 191 18.06 0.59 7.79
N GLU A 192 18.56 1.03 6.63
CA GLU A 192 19.89 1.66 6.53
C GLU A 192 19.98 2.94 7.36
N ALA A 193 18.94 3.79 7.31
CA ALA A 193 18.87 5.00 8.12
C ALA A 193 18.86 4.68 9.63
N ALA A 194 18.05 3.72 10.07
CA ALA A 194 18.01 3.28 11.46
C ALA A 194 19.34 2.68 11.91
N TRP A 195 19.97 1.85 11.06
CA TRP A 195 21.26 1.26 11.33
C TRP A 195 22.37 2.30 11.47
N ALA A 196 22.40 3.30 10.60
CA ALA A 196 23.37 4.40 10.66
C ALA A 196 23.22 5.25 11.93
N ALA A 197 21.98 5.44 12.40
CA ALA A 197 21.66 6.24 13.59
C ALA A 197 21.63 5.43 14.90
N ARG A 198 22.00 4.15 14.87
CA ARG A 198 21.91 3.27 16.04
C ARG A 198 22.85 3.67 17.16
N LYS A 199 22.46 3.39 18.39
CA LYS A 199 23.36 3.47 19.55
C LYS A 199 24.54 2.52 19.38
N PRO A 200 25.71 2.86 19.95
CA PRO A 200 26.82 1.92 20.06
C PRO A 200 26.47 0.74 20.97
N ASP A 201 27.27 -0.32 20.90
CA ASP A 201 27.25 -1.47 21.83
C ASP A 201 25.92 -2.26 21.87
N LEU A 202 25.16 -2.25 20.77
CA LEU A 202 23.99 -3.11 20.63
C LEU A 202 24.43 -4.58 20.39
N PRO A 203 23.67 -5.58 20.90
CA PRO A 203 24.02 -6.99 20.79
C PRO A 203 23.72 -7.62 19.42
N TYR A 204 23.52 -6.83 18.41
CA TYR A 204 23.37 -7.24 17.02
C TYR A 204 24.35 -6.51 16.12
N HIS A 205 24.87 -7.23 15.09
CA HIS A 205 26.04 -6.84 14.33
C HIS A 205 25.72 -6.48 12.87
N THR A 206 24.51 -6.75 12.42
CA THR A 206 24.08 -6.52 11.05
C THR A 206 22.76 -5.76 11.00
N PRO A 207 22.48 -5.00 9.90
CA PRO A 207 21.18 -4.39 9.70
C PRO A 207 20.01 -5.42 9.75
N TYR A 208 20.26 -6.63 9.26
CA TYR A 208 19.24 -7.69 9.28
C TYR A 208 18.91 -8.14 10.72
N GLU A 209 19.85 -8.23 11.62
CA GLU A 209 19.60 -8.51 13.03
C GLU A 209 18.83 -7.38 13.72
N LEU A 210 19.08 -6.12 13.34
CA LEU A 210 18.27 -4.99 13.78
C LEU A 210 16.83 -5.12 13.27
N LEU A 211 16.63 -5.55 12.02
CA LEU A 211 15.29 -5.81 11.47
C LEU A 211 14.57 -6.93 12.23
N ILE A 212 15.28 -8.00 12.60
CA ILE A 212 14.73 -9.07 13.45
C ILE A 212 14.27 -8.49 14.79
N MET A 213 15.14 -7.73 15.47
CA MET A 213 14.78 -7.10 16.76
C MET A 213 13.57 -6.17 16.60
N ALA A 214 13.54 -5.33 15.57
CA ALA A 214 12.42 -4.44 15.30
C ALA A 214 11.10 -5.21 15.11
N SER A 215 11.15 -6.37 14.43
CA SER A 215 9.96 -7.19 14.23
C SER A 215 9.43 -7.83 15.51
N LEU A 216 10.31 -8.12 16.47
CA LEU A 216 9.92 -8.60 17.81
C LEU A 216 9.28 -7.47 18.61
N VAL A 217 9.89 -6.29 18.62
CA VAL A 217 9.35 -5.08 19.29
C VAL A 217 7.98 -4.70 18.74
N GLU A 218 7.83 -4.73 17.40
CA GLU A 218 6.56 -4.43 16.72
C GLU A 218 5.40 -5.31 17.19
N LYS A 219 5.70 -6.59 17.49
CA LYS A 219 4.68 -7.56 17.92
C LYS A 219 4.38 -7.53 19.41
N GLU A 220 5.20 -6.87 20.23
CA GLU A 220 5.01 -6.81 21.68
C GLU A 220 4.13 -5.64 22.12
N THR A 221 4.20 -4.52 21.47
CA THR A 221 3.44 -3.33 21.89
C THR A 221 3.04 -2.46 20.70
N SER A 222 1.79 -1.98 20.77
CA SER A 222 1.29 -0.93 19.86
C SER A 222 1.51 0.48 20.43
N LEU A 223 1.94 0.60 21.71
CA LEU A 223 2.14 1.89 22.35
C LEU A 223 3.55 2.43 22.05
N ASP A 224 3.62 3.57 21.36
CA ASP A 224 4.89 4.19 20.95
C ASP A 224 5.82 4.47 22.13
N ALA A 225 5.25 4.89 23.27
CA ALA A 225 6.04 5.17 24.49
C ALA A 225 6.72 3.93 25.09
N ASP A 226 6.13 2.74 24.90
CA ASP A 226 6.67 1.49 25.47
C ASP A 226 7.72 0.85 24.52
N ARG A 227 7.67 1.11 23.20
CA ARG A 227 8.59 0.47 22.23
C ARG A 227 10.06 0.58 22.59
N PRO A 228 10.60 1.77 22.94
CA PRO A 228 12.02 1.87 23.34
C PRO A 228 12.35 1.11 24.62
N LEU A 229 11.39 1.00 25.56
CA LEU A 229 11.57 0.24 26.79
C LEU A 229 11.52 -1.27 26.56
N VAL A 230 10.61 -1.75 25.71
CA VAL A 230 10.57 -3.16 25.27
C VAL A 230 11.88 -3.53 24.57
N ALA A 231 12.35 -2.69 23.64
CA ALA A 231 13.64 -2.88 22.99
C ALA A 231 14.79 -2.94 24.01
N ALA A 232 14.79 -2.08 25.03
CA ALA A 232 15.80 -2.11 26.10
C ALA A 232 15.76 -3.41 26.89
N VAL A 233 14.59 -3.97 27.21
CA VAL A 233 14.47 -5.28 27.87
C VAL A 233 15.11 -6.37 27.01
N PHE A 234 14.79 -6.43 25.72
CA PHE A 234 15.35 -7.44 24.82
C PHE A 234 16.88 -7.31 24.67
N VAL A 235 17.38 -6.09 24.49
CA VAL A 235 18.82 -5.80 24.44
C VAL A 235 19.51 -6.23 25.73
N ASN A 236 18.97 -5.88 26.90
CA ASN A 236 19.52 -6.25 28.19
C ASN A 236 19.54 -7.78 28.39
N ARG A 237 18.48 -8.48 27.95
CA ARG A 237 18.42 -9.95 28.00
C ARG A 237 19.49 -10.58 27.09
N LEU A 238 19.63 -10.10 25.86
CA LEU A 238 20.66 -10.60 24.94
C LEU A 238 22.07 -10.40 25.53
N ASN A 239 22.38 -9.22 26.07
CA ASN A 239 23.66 -8.92 26.70
C ASN A 239 23.96 -9.80 27.93
N LYS A 240 22.94 -10.29 28.61
CA LYS A 240 23.06 -11.23 29.75
C LYS A 240 22.97 -12.70 29.35
N GLY A 241 22.87 -13.03 28.07
CA GLY A 241 22.65 -14.40 27.58
C GLY A 241 21.29 -15.00 27.99
N MET A 242 20.32 -14.15 28.36
CA MET A 242 18.98 -14.59 28.73
C MET A 242 18.15 -14.85 27.48
N ARG A 243 17.20 -15.77 27.55
CA ARG A 243 16.22 -16.02 26.51
C ARG A 243 15.26 -14.85 26.39
N LEU A 244 14.82 -14.52 25.16
CA LEU A 244 13.90 -13.39 24.94
C LEU A 244 12.50 -13.67 25.50
N GLN A 245 12.01 -14.90 25.42
CA GLN A 245 10.73 -15.37 25.97
C GLN A 245 9.54 -14.49 25.56
N THR A 246 9.39 -14.32 24.26
CA THR A 246 8.33 -13.51 23.65
C THR A 246 7.30 -14.41 22.96
N ASP A 247 6.04 -14.31 23.36
CA ASP A 247 4.94 -15.10 22.82
C ASP A 247 4.76 -14.95 21.31
N PRO A 248 4.85 -13.74 20.72
CA PRO A 248 4.76 -13.54 19.28
C PRO A 248 5.72 -14.41 18.45
N SER A 249 6.89 -14.71 18.96
CA SER A 249 7.86 -15.57 18.26
C SER A 249 7.37 -17.02 18.19
N VAL A 250 6.72 -17.50 19.25
CA VAL A 250 6.11 -18.84 19.30
C VAL A 250 4.92 -18.89 18.35
N ILE A 251 4.04 -17.88 18.40
CA ILE A 251 2.89 -17.76 17.48
C ILE A 251 3.35 -17.80 16.02
N TYR A 252 4.39 -17.04 15.69
CA TYR A 252 4.94 -17.05 14.32
C TYR A 252 5.46 -18.45 13.94
N GLY A 253 6.19 -19.11 14.84
CA GLY A 253 6.69 -20.47 14.65
C GLY A 253 5.60 -21.54 14.51
N MET A 254 4.43 -21.32 15.10
CA MET A 254 3.25 -22.19 14.93
C MET A 254 2.60 -22.00 13.54
N GLY A 255 2.73 -20.82 12.95
CA GLY A 255 2.18 -20.51 11.62
C GLY A 255 0.67 -20.73 11.56
N THR A 256 0.20 -21.58 10.63
CA THR A 256 -1.23 -21.87 10.44
C THR A 256 -1.84 -22.75 11.54
N ALA A 257 -1.02 -23.38 12.38
CA ALA A 257 -1.51 -24.17 13.51
C ALA A 257 -1.96 -23.33 14.71
N TYR A 258 -1.66 -22.02 14.70
CA TYR A 258 -2.12 -21.10 15.75
C TYR A 258 -3.64 -20.86 15.65
N GLN A 259 -4.36 -21.13 16.74
CA GLN A 259 -5.82 -21.03 16.83
C GLN A 259 -6.30 -19.97 17.83
N GLY A 260 -5.49 -18.94 18.08
CA GLY A 260 -5.86 -17.83 18.96
C GLY A 260 -5.33 -17.91 20.40
N ASN A 261 -4.90 -19.10 20.86
CA ASN A 261 -4.34 -19.28 22.20
C ASN A 261 -3.01 -20.04 22.15
N ILE A 262 -2.10 -19.72 23.09
CA ILE A 262 -0.85 -20.46 23.30
C ILE A 262 -0.98 -21.33 24.55
N SER A 263 -0.73 -22.60 24.41
CA SER A 263 -0.71 -23.54 25.53
C SER A 263 0.69 -23.63 26.16
N LYS A 264 0.76 -24.13 27.40
CA LYS A 264 2.04 -24.46 28.04
C LYS A 264 2.85 -25.50 27.24
N ALA A 265 2.20 -26.35 26.47
CA ALA A 265 2.86 -27.31 25.59
C ALA A 265 3.53 -26.62 24.40
N ASP A 266 2.88 -25.58 23.83
CA ASP A 266 3.46 -24.81 22.73
C ASP A 266 4.71 -24.03 23.18
N LEU A 267 4.69 -23.45 24.39
CA LEU A 267 5.85 -22.77 24.96
C LEU A 267 7.04 -23.72 25.21
N ARG A 268 6.79 -25.03 25.39
CA ARG A 268 7.84 -26.05 25.61
C ARG A 268 8.31 -26.73 24.33
N ARG A 269 7.52 -26.63 23.25
CA ARG A 269 7.86 -27.25 21.97
C ARG A 269 9.03 -26.52 21.34
N ASP A 270 10.16 -27.20 21.15
CA ASP A 270 11.30 -26.59 20.49
C ASP A 270 11.05 -26.39 19.00
N THR A 271 11.12 -25.14 18.57
CA THR A 271 11.08 -24.71 17.16
C THR A 271 12.16 -23.67 16.94
N PRO A 272 12.60 -23.44 15.69
CA PRO A 272 13.58 -22.40 15.41
C PRO A 272 13.19 -20.99 15.88
N TYR A 273 11.90 -20.74 16.05
CA TYR A 273 11.35 -19.45 16.48
C TYR A 273 10.97 -19.41 17.97
N ASN A 274 11.07 -20.52 18.71
CA ASN A 274 10.65 -20.53 20.11
C ASN A 274 11.72 -19.93 21.01
N THR A 275 11.57 -18.66 21.36
CA THR A 275 12.45 -17.92 22.25
C THR A 275 12.33 -18.29 23.74
N TYR A 276 11.44 -19.23 24.11
CA TYR A 276 11.41 -19.85 25.45
C TYR A 276 12.37 -21.03 25.54
N THR A 277 12.70 -21.68 24.41
CA THR A 277 13.59 -22.85 24.39
C THR A 277 14.97 -22.52 23.83
N ARG A 278 15.08 -21.47 23.00
CA ARG A 278 16.32 -21.06 22.32
C ARG A 278 16.79 -19.70 22.75
N ASN A 279 18.11 -19.50 22.80
CA ASN A 279 18.75 -18.22 23.09
C ASN A 279 18.95 -17.40 21.81
N GLY A 280 19.09 -16.08 21.96
CA GLY A 280 19.37 -15.17 20.88
C GLY A 280 18.13 -14.71 20.10
N LEU A 281 18.39 -14.10 18.96
CA LEU A 281 17.36 -13.65 18.03
C LEU A 281 16.71 -14.82 17.28
N THR A 282 15.51 -14.60 16.74
CA THR A 282 14.86 -15.54 15.82
C THR A 282 15.65 -15.64 14.50
N PRO A 283 15.51 -16.74 13.72
CA PRO A 283 16.24 -16.90 12.45
C PRO A 283 15.91 -15.85 11.38
N THR A 284 14.72 -15.27 11.46
CA THR A 284 14.23 -14.20 10.58
C THR A 284 13.38 -13.22 11.40
N PRO A 285 13.04 -12.05 10.85
CA PRO A 285 11.91 -11.28 11.36
C PRO A 285 10.65 -12.15 11.48
N ILE A 286 9.70 -11.73 12.32
CA ILE A 286 8.41 -12.41 12.53
C ILE A 286 7.22 -11.56 12.07
N SER A 287 7.49 -10.36 11.58
CA SER A 287 6.50 -9.42 11.06
C SER A 287 7.17 -8.35 10.21
N LEU A 288 6.37 -7.50 9.59
CA LEU A 288 6.76 -6.28 8.90
C LEU A 288 6.79 -5.12 9.92
N PRO A 289 7.95 -4.71 10.43
CA PRO A 289 8.02 -3.63 11.41
C PRO A 289 7.86 -2.26 10.76
N GLY A 290 7.19 -1.35 11.47
CA GLY A 290 7.08 0.04 11.10
C GLY A 290 8.30 0.88 11.51
N GLN A 291 8.24 2.18 11.18
CA GLN A 291 9.33 3.12 11.47
C GLN A 291 9.65 3.19 12.97
N ALA A 292 8.62 3.29 13.83
CA ALA A 292 8.80 3.41 15.26
C ALA A 292 9.48 2.19 15.90
N ALA A 293 9.20 0.97 15.39
CA ALA A 293 9.84 -0.24 15.86
C ALA A 293 11.31 -0.33 15.40
N LEU A 294 11.63 0.09 14.17
CA LEU A 294 13.01 0.21 13.69
C LEU A 294 13.83 1.21 14.54
N GLU A 295 13.26 2.36 14.82
CA GLU A 295 13.89 3.39 15.64
C GLU A 295 14.09 2.92 17.09
N ALA A 296 13.11 2.25 17.68
CA ALA A 296 13.20 1.70 19.03
C ALA A 296 14.28 0.60 19.12
N ALA A 297 14.38 -0.28 18.13
CA ALA A 297 15.41 -1.29 18.05
C ALA A 297 16.82 -0.67 17.88
N ALA A 298 16.94 0.40 17.09
CA ALA A 298 18.21 1.11 16.91
C ALA A 298 18.60 1.96 18.12
N ASN A 299 17.60 2.51 18.84
CA ASN A 299 17.79 3.44 19.94
C ASN A 299 16.96 3.05 21.16
N PRO A 300 17.22 1.87 21.78
CA PRO A 300 16.51 1.44 22.98
C PRO A 300 16.62 2.46 24.10
N ALA A 301 15.60 2.53 24.97
CA ALA A 301 15.64 3.40 26.13
C ALA A 301 16.84 3.09 27.04
N ASN A 302 17.34 4.09 27.74
CA ASN A 302 18.34 3.87 28.78
C ASN A 302 17.65 3.29 30.02
N SER A 303 17.61 1.96 30.13
CA SER A 303 16.91 1.22 31.18
C SER A 303 17.67 -0.07 31.53
N SER A 304 17.66 -0.44 32.80
CA SER A 304 18.18 -1.72 33.32
C SER A 304 17.11 -2.81 33.39
N ALA A 305 15.88 -2.54 32.94
CA ALA A 305 14.76 -3.48 33.01
C ALA A 305 15.06 -4.78 32.22
N LEU A 306 14.66 -5.91 32.83
CA LEU A 306 14.75 -7.26 32.26
C LEU A 306 13.40 -7.90 32.03
N TYR A 307 12.34 -7.31 32.58
CA TYR A 307 10.99 -7.85 32.53
C TYR A 307 9.98 -6.74 32.28
N PHE A 308 8.86 -7.09 31.65
CA PHE A 308 7.71 -6.22 31.56
C PHE A 308 6.41 -7.04 31.69
N VAL A 309 5.33 -6.39 32.08
CA VAL A 309 3.99 -6.98 32.19
C VAL A 309 2.95 -5.91 31.86
N ALA A 310 1.93 -6.30 31.09
CA ALA A 310 0.83 -5.40 30.75
C ALA A 310 0.04 -4.97 32.00
N LYS A 311 -0.27 -3.66 32.11
CA LYS A 311 -1.10 -3.12 33.21
C LYS A 311 -2.59 -3.28 32.93
N GLY A 312 -2.97 -3.55 31.66
CA GLY A 312 -4.35 -3.69 31.23
C GLY A 312 -5.03 -2.36 30.85
N ASP A 313 -4.28 -1.28 30.77
CA ASP A 313 -4.65 0.03 30.22
C ASP A 313 -3.95 0.33 28.88
N GLY A 314 -3.34 -0.70 28.28
CA GLY A 314 -2.54 -0.61 27.04
C GLY A 314 -1.07 -0.37 27.29
N SER A 315 -0.65 0.04 28.51
CA SER A 315 0.76 0.26 28.86
C SER A 315 1.36 -0.91 29.63
N SER A 316 2.70 -0.95 29.70
CA SER A 316 3.45 -1.98 30.43
C SER A 316 4.11 -1.44 31.70
N TYR A 317 4.32 -2.32 32.67
CA TYR A 317 5.18 -2.08 33.82
C TYR A 317 6.49 -2.79 33.62
N PHE A 318 7.59 -2.05 33.74
CA PHE A 318 8.96 -2.54 33.53
C PHE A 318 9.65 -2.76 34.88
N SER A 319 10.44 -3.83 34.99
CA SER A 319 11.13 -4.21 36.22
C SER A 319 12.49 -4.82 35.96
N GLU A 320 13.43 -4.63 36.89
CA GLU A 320 14.80 -5.11 36.80
C GLU A 320 14.97 -6.53 37.33
N THR A 321 14.17 -6.91 38.33
CA THR A 321 14.27 -8.21 38.99
C THR A 321 13.01 -9.05 38.80
N LEU A 322 13.20 -10.38 38.87
CA LEU A 322 12.08 -11.34 38.80
C LEU A 322 11.09 -11.14 39.96
N GLU A 323 11.59 -10.73 41.14
CA GLU A 323 10.74 -10.45 42.30
C GLU A 323 9.79 -9.30 42.02
N GLN A 324 10.30 -8.17 41.53
CA GLN A 324 9.50 -7.01 41.12
C GLN A 324 8.49 -7.40 40.04
N HIS A 325 8.91 -8.18 39.05
CA HIS A 325 8.04 -8.67 37.99
C HIS A 325 6.90 -9.51 38.58
N ASN A 326 7.18 -10.46 39.47
CA ASN A 326 6.16 -11.30 40.09
C ASN A 326 5.18 -10.50 40.96
N GLN A 327 5.66 -9.43 41.61
CA GLN A 327 4.79 -8.49 42.34
C GLN A 327 3.86 -7.74 41.39
N ALA A 328 4.39 -7.28 40.24
CA ALA A 328 3.61 -6.59 39.22
C ALA A 328 2.57 -7.53 38.57
N VAL A 329 2.93 -8.79 38.27
CA VAL A 329 1.98 -9.80 37.76
C VAL A 329 0.84 -10.02 38.76
N ARG A 330 1.15 -10.17 40.05
CA ARG A 330 0.11 -10.26 41.09
C ARG A 330 -0.79 -9.05 41.11
N LYS A 331 -0.21 -7.85 40.96
CA LYS A 331 -0.95 -6.58 41.04
C LYS A 331 -1.85 -6.34 39.81
N TYR A 332 -1.33 -6.56 38.61
CA TYR A 332 -1.97 -6.13 37.37
C TYR A 332 -2.75 -7.25 36.65
N ILE A 333 -2.35 -8.51 36.81
CA ILE A 333 -2.98 -9.64 36.14
C ILE A 333 -3.90 -10.42 37.08
N LEU A 334 -3.37 -10.89 38.25
CA LEU A 334 -4.10 -11.81 39.11
C LEU A 334 -5.18 -11.13 39.96
N LYS A 335 -5.02 -9.85 40.38
CA LYS A 335 -6.04 -9.12 41.13
C LYS A 335 -7.24 -8.65 40.29
N LYS A 336 -7.09 -8.54 38.94
CA LYS A 336 -8.22 -8.27 38.05
C LYS A 336 -9.16 -9.47 37.88
N GLY A 337 -8.68 -10.68 38.06
CA GLY A 337 -9.50 -11.91 37.95
C GLY A 337 -10.28 -12.30 39.18
N SER A 338 -10.23 -11.49 40.28
CA SER A 338 -10.99 -11.76 41.51
C SER A 338 -12.18 -10.79 41.76
N ASN A 339 -12.46 -9.90 40.80
CA ASN A 339 -13.54 -8.91 40.84
C ASN A 339 -14.58 -9.06 39.71
N ASP A 340 -14.55 -10.17 38.97
CA ASP A 340 -15.59 -10.56 37.98
C ASP A 340 -16.34 -11.81 38.45
#